data_8220af170f2d10647edc26cac19c078a
#
_entry.id   8220af170f2d10647edc26cac19c078a
#
_cell.length_a   1.000
_cell.length_b   1.000
_cell.length_c   1.000
_cell.angle_alpha   90.00
_cell.angle_beta   90.00
_cell.angle_gamma   90.00
#
_symmetry.space_group_name_H-M   'P 1'
#
loop_
_entity.id
_entity.type
_entity.pdbx_description
1 polymer ?
#
loop_
_entity_poly.entity_id
_entity_poly.type
_entity_poly.pdbx_seq_one_letter_code
_entity_poly.pdbx_strand_id
1 'polypeptide(L)'
;MSTSHITSHITTHVLDTGSGKPAAGVAVTLDRLDGERWVRIAAGATDDDGRVKTLGPASLDSGTYRLGFDTGAYYAAAGTETFFPEVTLTFAVSETQPHYHVPLLLSPFAYSTYRGS
;
A
#
# COMPACT_ATOMS: atom_id res chain seq x y z
N MET A 1 9.39 -13.35 -25.29
CA MET A 1 10.24 -13.00 -24.21
C MET A 1 9.46 -12.37 -23.08
N SER A 2 9.84 -12.72 -21.98
CA SER A 2 9.19 -12.19 -20.84
C SER A 2 9.52 -10.73 -20.68
N THR A 3 8.52 -9.98 -20.40
CA THR A 3 8.70 -8.59 -20.12
C THR A 3 8.09 -8.30 -18.77
N SER A 4 8.58 -9.01 -17.82
CA SER A 4 8.21 -8.66 -16.46
C SER A 4 8.70 -7.25 -16.19
N HIS A 5 7.83 -6.30 -16.36
CA HIS A 5 8.13 -4.90 -16.06
C HIS A 5 7.83 -4.63 -14.61
N ILE A 6 8.88 -4.47 -13.84
CA ILE A 6 8.74 -3.98 -12.49
C ILE A 6 8.82 -2.47 -12.57
N THR A 7 7.68 -1.80 -12.51
CA THR A 7 7.60 -0.35 -12.59
C THR A 7 7.88 0.31 -11.24
N SER A 8 7.72 -0.42 -10.14
CA SER A 8 8.10 0.03 -8.81
C SER A 8 8.54 -1.16 -7.97
N HIS A 9 9.44 -0.91 -7.02
CA HIS A 9 9.94 -1.94 -6.11
C HIS A 9 8.82 -2.43 -5.19
N ILE A 10 7.89 -1.55 -4.86
CA ILE A 10 6.76 -1.81 -3.97
C ILE A 10 5.47 -1.68 -4.76
N THR A 11 4.57 -2.65 -4.59
CA THR A 11 3.19 -2.54 -5.06
C THR A 11 2.26 -2.92 -3.93
N THR A 12 1.00 -2.50 -4.02
CA THR A 12 -0.02 -2.83 -3.04
C THR A 12 -1.34 -3.16 -3.71
N HIS A 13 -2.20 -3.83 -2.97
CA HIS A 13 -3.54 -4.20 -3.41
C HIS A 13 -4.46 -4.13 -2.19
N VAL A 14 -5.51 -3.35 -2.28
CA VAL A 14 -6.46 -3.19 -1.17
C VAL A 14 -7.76 -3.91 -1.52
N LEU A 15 -8.13 -4.87 -0.70
CA LEU A 15 -9.39 -5.58 -0.82
C LEU A 15 -10.30 -5.18 0.33
N ASP A 16 -11.49 -4.71 -0.01
CA ASP A 16 -12.54 -4.41 0.98
C ASP A 16 -13.27 -5.72 1.28
N THR A 17 -12.92 -6.35 2.39
CA THR A 17 -13.50 -7.64 2.77
C THR A 17 -14.96 -7.52 3.22
N GLY A 18 -15.40 -6.32 3.58
CA GLY A 18 -16.80 -6.08 3.91
C GLY A 18 -17.71 -6.20 2.70
N SER A 19 -17.27 -5.68 1.55
CA SER A 19 -18.03 -5.77 0.30
C SER A 19 -17.62 -6.97 -0.55
N GLY A 20 -16.43 -7.53 -0.30
CA GLY A 20 -15.85 -8.58 -1.14
C GLY A 20 -15.27 -8.05 -2.45
N LYS A 21 -15.07 -6.75 -2.57
CA LYS A 21 -14.62 -6.10 -3.80
C LYS A 21 -13.31 -5.36 -3.58
N PRO A 22 -12.52 -5.12 -4.65
CA PRO A 22 -11.37 -4.25 -4.53
C PRO A 22 -11.76 -2.85 -4.04
N ALA A 23 -10.92 -2.25 -3.23
CA ALA A 23 -11.14 -0.89 -2.73
C ALA A 23 -10.48 0.11 -3.67
N ALA A 24 -11.29 0.76 -4.49
CA ALA A 24 -10.84 1.77 -5.45
C ALA A 24 -10.77 3.15 -4.80
N GLY A 25 -9.81 3.96 -5.22
CA GLY A 25 -9.72 5.35 -4.79
C GLY A 25 -9.15 5.56 -3.40
N VAL A 26 -8.47 4.57 -2.84
CA VAL A 26 -7.78 4.73 -1.54
C VAL A 26 -6.46 5.45 -1.78
N ALA A 27 -6.26 6.58 -1.11
CA ALA A 27 -4.98 7.29 -1.18
C ALA A 27 -3.91 6.49 -0.43
N VAL A 28 -2.76 6.31 -1.09
CA VAL A 28 -1.65 5.50 -0.57
C VAL A 28 -0.38 6.31 -0.65
N THR A 29 0.43 6.23 0.40
CA THR A 29 1.74 6.88 0.46
C THR A 29 2.81 5.86 0.78
N LEU A 30 4.02 6.11 0.29
CA LEU A 30 5.20 5.31 0.61
C LEU A 30 6.25 6.23 1.22
N ASP A 31 6.70 5.90 2.42
CA ASP A 31 7.72 6.66 3.13
C ASP A 31 8.91 5.75 3.46
N ARG A 32 10.10 6.37 3.52
CA ARG A 32 11.32 5.71 3.95
C ARG A 32 11.73 6.28 5.31
N LEU A 33 12.19 5.40 6.18
CA LEU A 33 12.76 5.81 7.47
C LEU A 33 14.22 6.25 7.27
N ASP A 34 14.50 7.50 7.60
CA ASP A 34 15.83 8.09 7.55
C ASP A 34 16.21 8.55 8.96
N GLY A 35 16.97 7.71 9.66
CA GLY A 35 17.23 7.92 11.08
C GLY A 35 15.94 7.82 11.89
N GLU A 36 15.49 8.92 12.46
CA GLU A 36 14.24 9.00 13.22
C GLU A 36 13.11 9.66 12.43
N ARG A 37 13.35 9.98 11.15
CA ARG A 37 12.40 10.75 10.34
C ARG A 37 11.88 9.90 9.20
N TRP A 38 10.61 10.11 8.87
CA TRP A 38 10.00 9.51 7.69
C TRP A 38 10.03 10.50 6.54
N VAL A 39 10.53 10.04 5.41
CA VAL A 39 10.65 10.87 4.20
C VAL A 39 9.73 10.29 3.14
N ARG A 40 8.86 11.14 2.56
CA ARG A 40 7.94 10.72 1.51
C ARG A 40 8.70 10.37 0.24
N ILE A 41 8.50 9.14 -0.24
CA ILE A 41 9.09 8.63 -1.48
C ILE A 41 8.09 8.75 -2.63
N ALA A 42 6.83 8.41 -2.37
CA ALA A 42 5.82 8.38 -3.41
C ALA A 42 4.41 8.47 -2.83
N ALA A 43 3.46 8.82 -3.67
CA ALA A 43 2.05 8.84 -3.34
C ALA A 43 1.24 8.42 -4.56
N GLY A 44 0.09 7.81 -4.33
CA GLY A 44 -0.81 7.39 -5.39
C GLY A 44 -2.17 7.08 -4.82
N ALA A 45 -3.01 6.46 -5.63
CA ALA A 45 -4.33 5.99 -5.21
C ALA A 45 -4.61 4.65 -5.87
N THR A 46 -5.38 3.81 -5.21
CA THR A 46 -5.77 2.53 -5.79
C THR A 46 -6.67 2.74 -6.99
N ASP A 47 -6.47 1.90 -8.01
CA ASP A 47 -7.29 1.89 -9.21
C ASP A 47 -8.57 1.07 -9.00
N ASP A 48 -9.32 0.81 -10.06
CA ASP A 48 -10.57 0.06 -9.97
C ASP A 48 -10.37 -1.39 -9.51
N ASP A 49 -9.16 -1.90 -9.67
CA ASP A 49 -8.80 -3.23 -9.17
C ASP A 49 -8.26 -3.19 -7.73
N GLY A 50 -8.25 -2.03 -7.11
CA GLY A 50 -7.71 -1.86 -5.76
C GLY A 50 -6.20 -1.85 -5.71
N ARG A 51 -5.52 -1.65 -6.84
CA ARG A 51 -4.07 -1.76 -6.94
C ARG A 51 -3.41 -0.42 -7.16
N VAL A 52 -2.23 -0.26 -6.58
CA VAL A 52 -1.29 0.78 -7.00
C VAL A 52 -0.13 0.04 -7.65
N LYS A 53 -0.07 0.07 -8.97
CA LYS A 53 0.90 -0.70 -9.76
C LYS A 53 2.25 -0.01 -9.85
N THR A 54 2.25 1.31 -9.75
CA THR A 54 3.47 2.11 -9.78
C THR A 54 3.49 3.02 -8.57
N LEU A 55 4.33 2.72 -7.61
CA LEU A 55 4.41 3.45 -6.35
C LEU A 55 5.88 3.69 -6.02
N GLY A 56 6.45 4.70 -6.65
CA GLY A 56 7.84 5.07 -6.44
C GLY A 56 8.80 4.39 -7.41
N PRO A 57 10.09 4.41 -7.09
CA PRO A 57 11.13 3.93 -8.01
C PRO A 57 11.10 2.42 -8.22
N ALA A 58 11.67 1.98 -9.34
CA ALA A 58 11.80 0.57 -9.66
C ALA A 58 12.74 -0.16 -8.71
N SER A 59 13.64 0.56 -8.06
CA SER A 59 14.58 -0.01 -7.10
C SER A 59 14.73 0.92 -5.91
N LEU A 60 14.65 0.36 -4.71
CA LEU A 60 14.82 1.06 -3.44
C LEU A 60 16.03 0.50 -2.72
N ASP A 61 16.72 1.36 -1.98
CA ASP A 61 17.80 0.94 -1.10
C ASP A 61 17.25 0.10 0.06
N SER A 62 18.07 -0.79 0.57
CA SER A 62 17.72 -1.55 1.78
C SER A 62 17.39 -0.61 2.92
N GLY A 63 16.35 -0.91 3.67
CA GLY A 63 15.94 -0.08 4.80
C GLY A 63 14.53 -0.38 5.24
N THR A 64 14.02 0.49 6.10
CA THR A 64 12.67 0.39 6.62
C THR A 64 11.78 1.38 5.90
N TYR A 65 10.63 0.91 5.45
CA TYR A 65 9.65 1.68 4.70
C TYR A 65 8.27 1.49 5.32
N ARG A 66 7.35 2.38 4.98
CA ARG A 66 5.96 2.20 5.38
C ARG A 66 5.02 2.63 4.28
N LEU A 67 3.90 1.92 4.18
CA LEU A 67 2.75 2.32 3.39
C LEU A 67 1.70 2.93 4.29
N GLY A 68 1.16 4.07 3.90
CA GLY A 68 0.04 4.70 4.57
C GLY A 68 -1.19 4.64 3.68
N PHE A 69 -2.35 4.33 4.27
CA PHE A 69 -3.61 4.22 3.55
C PHE A 69 -4.63 5.11 4.22
N ASP A 70 -5.25 6.01 3.46
CA ASP A 70 -6.31 6.88 3.98
C ASP A 70 -7.65 6.14 3.94
N THR A 71 -7.81 5.22 4.87
CA THR A 71 -9.00 4.39 4.97
C THR A 71 -10.20 5.18 5.45
N GLY A 72 -9.96 6.22 6.26
CA GLY A 72 -11.03 7.11 6.73
C GLY A 72 -11.75 7.80 5.59
N ALA A 73 -11.01 8.36 4.64
CA ALA A 73 -11.60 9.02 3.48
C ALA A 73 -12.35 8.02 2.59
N TYR A 74 -11.79 6.83 2.41
CA TYR A 74 -12.43 5.78 1.62
C TYR A 74 -13.81 5.42 2.18
N TYR A 75 -13.88 5.15 3.50
CA TYR A 75 -15.14 4.79 4.12
C TYR A 75 -16.10 5.96 4.25
N ALA A 76 -15.59 7.18 4.47
CA ALA A 76 -16.43 8.37 4.50
C ALA A 76 -17.16 8.57 3.17
N ALA A 77 -16.48 8.36 2.05
CA ALA A 77 -17.08 8.44 0.73
C ALA A 77 -18.14 7.37 0.51
N ALA A 78 -18.03 6.22 1.18
CA ALA A 78 -19.01 5.14 1.14
C ALA A 78 -20.11 5.29 2.19
N GLY A 79 -20.08 6.34 3.01
CA GLY A 79 -21.04 6.55 4.09
C GLY A 79 -20.93 5.51 5.20
N THR A 80 -19.75 4.93 5.39
CA THR A 80 -19.54 3.84 6.34
C THR A 80 -18.61 4.31 7.44
N GLU A 81 -18.99 4.03 8.69
CA GLU A 81 -18.14 4.30 9.84
C GLU A 81 -16.97 3.32 9.87
N THR A 82 -15.77 3.79 10.21
CA THR A 82 -14.61 2.94 10.42
C THR A 82 -13.92 3.27 11.73
N PHE A 83 -13.37 2.25 12.39
CA PHE A 83 -12.57 2.45 13.60
C PHE A 83 -11.15 2.88 13.27
N PHE A 84 -10.66 2.54 12.08
CA PHE A 84 -9.29 2.84 11.66
C PHE A 84 -9.30 3.95 10.60
N PRO A 85 -9.10 5.23 11.00
CA PRO A 85 -9.10 6.33 10.04
C PRO A 85 -7.91 6.31 9.09
N GLU A 86 -6.86 5.60 9.46
CA GLU A 86 -5.71 5.34 8.60
C GLU A 86 -5.11 4.00 8.97
N VAL A 87 -4.40 3.41 8.02
CA VAL A 87 -3.63 2.19 8.25
C VAL A 87 -2.20 2.47 7.82
N THR A 88 -1.25 2.11 8.66
CA THR A 88 0.16 2.24 8.35
C THR A 88 0.82 0.87 8.48
N LEU A 89 1.51 0.43 7.44
CA LEU A 89 2.20 -0.85 7.41
C LEU A 89 3.69 -0.59 7.27
N THR A 90 4.46 -0.94 8.29
CA THR A 90 5.91 -0.77 8.31
C THR A 90 6.57 -2.12 8.00
N PHE A 91 7.54 -2.11 7.09
CA PHE A 91 8.17 -3.34 6.64
C PHE A 91 9.61 -3.08 6.22
N ALA A 92 10.39 -4.17 6.13
CA ALA A 92 11.79 -4.12 5.74
C ALA A 92 11.94 -4.43 4.25
N VAL A 93 12.78 -3.66 3.59
CA VAL A 93 13.12 -3.85 2.18
C VAL A 93 14.60 -4.18 2.07
N SER A 94 14.93 -5.17 1.24
CA SER A 94 16.28 -5.48 0.82
C SER A 94 16.44 -5.12 -0.64
N GLU A 95 17.50 -4.42 -0.98
CA GLU A 95 17.78 -4.07 -2.37
C GLU A 95 18.08 -5.28 -3.25
N THR A 96 18.39 -6.43 -2.62
CA THR A 96 18.61 -7.68 -3.36
C THR A 96 17.32 -8.40 -3.74
N GLN A 97 16.20 -8.07 -3.11
CA GLN A 97 14.90 -8.63 -3.46
C GLN A 97 14.27 -7.73 -4.53
N PRO A 98 13.94 -8.27 -5.71
CA PRO A 98 13.55 -7.41 -6.84
C PRO A 98 12.21 -6.72 -6.67
N HIS A 99 11.30 -7.27 -5.87
CA HIS A 99 9.95 -6.72 -5.75
C HIS A 99 9.29 -7.17 -4.45
N TYR A 100 8.50 -6.26 -3.88
CA TYR A 100 7.66 -6.56 -2.72
C TYR A 100 6.21 -6.19 -3.04
N HIS A 101 5.31 -7.11 -2.76
CA HIS A 101 3.89 -6.88 -2.84
C HIS A 101 3.30 -6.93 -1.44
N VAL A 102 2.62 -5.84 -1.03
CA VAL A 102 2.12 -5.67 0.33
C VAL A 102 0.61 -5.45 0.25
N PRO A 103 -0.20 -6.52 0.32
CA PRO A 103 -1.65 -6.40 0.27
C PRO A 103 -2.23 -5.89 1.58
N LEU A 104 -3.38 -5.21 1.50
CA LEU A 104 -4.17 -4.82 2.66
C LEU A 104 -5.57 -5.41 2.52
N LEU A 105 -5.96 -6.22 3.50
CA LEU A 105 -7.32 -6.73 3.63
C LEU A 105 -8.03 -5.83 4.62
N LEU A 106 -8.99 -5.08 4.15
CA LEU A 106 -9.59 -3.97 4.88
C LEU A 106 -11.07 -4.21 5.14
N SER A 107 -11.50 -3.92 6.36
CA SER A 107 -12.92 -3.83 6.71
C SER A 107 -13.11 -2.63 7.63
N PRO A 108 -14.36 -2.22 7.95
CA PRO A 108 -14.55 -1.03 8.77
C PRO A 108 -13.92 -1.09 10.16
N PHE A 109 -13.81 -2.29 10.76
CA PHE A 109 -13.34 -2.43 12.14
C PHE A 109 -12.16 -3.37 12.30
N ALA A 110 -11.54 -3.79 11.19
CA ALA A 110 -10.38 -4.68 11.23
C ALA A 110 -9.59 -4.58 9.94
N TYR A 111 -8.32 -4.95 10.00
CA TYR A 111 -7.52 -5.11 8.79
C TYR A 111 -6.44 -6.13 9.03
N SER A 112 -5.92 -6.68 7.96
CA SER A 112 -4.77 -7.56 8.00
C SER A 112 -3.90 -7.34 6.77
N THR A 113 -2.69 -7.80 6.85
CA THR A 113 -1.71 -7.67 5.78
C THR A 113 -0.81 -8.90 5.77
N TYR A 114 -0.13 -9.12 4.66
CA TYR A 114 0.84 -10.18 4.55
C TYR A 114 1.83 -9.82 3.44
N ARG A 115 2.93 -10.54 3.37
CA ARG A 115 3.86 -10.39 2.26
C ARG A 115 3.36 -11.22 1.09
N GLY A 116 2.94 -10.54 0.03
CA GLY A 116 2.51 -11.20 -1.20
C GLY A 116 3.70 -11.74 -1.98
N SER A 117 3.44 -12.64 -2.88
CA SER A 117 4.46 -13.22 -3.75
C SER A 117 4.59 -12.50 -5.08
#